data_a15c145a5f7e48514b2c77cc3d491ca0
#
_entry.id   a15c145a5f7e48514b2c77cc3d491ca0
#
_cell.length_a   1.000
_cell.length_b   1.000
_cell.length_c   1.000
_cell.angle_alpha   90.00
_cell.angle_beta   90.00
_cell.angle_gamma   90.00
#
_symmetry.space_group_name_H-M   'P 1'
#
loop_
_entity.id
_entity.type
_entity.pdbx_description
1 polymer ?
#
loop_
_entity_poly.entity_id
_entity_poly.type
_entity_poly.pdbx_seq_one_letter_code
_entity_poly.pdbx_strand_id
1 'polypeptide(L)'
;MSKMKFLAGLIVICAGVTGLLAWKSAHSGHSENQADKKRPNIIVIMADDLGYSDIGSYGGEINTPNIDFLAKNGIRYRQFYNTSRCCPTRAAFLTGLYNQQAGIGKMTEAEGEAGYQGHIADNAVTIAEVLKTAGYRTAMSGKWHVSNTFGQKDPKEQLAWLNHQKDFGAFSPVEQYPTNHGFEKFFGTIWGVVDFFDPFSLVNGTEPVKNVPADYYHTDAINDTTVSYIKEFSKSDKPFFIYVAQNAPHWPLQAKPEDIAKYKDIYKAGWDAVREPRYKRMIKLGLIDPSKTTLPQDPKNRPKWEDNPTKEWDATAMAVHAAMIDAMDQGIGRIINTLKATGQLDNTLILFLSDNGASAENCANYGTGFDRPSETRDGTKITYATEKQALPGPQTTYSSIGQRWAHVANTPYQYWKAESYEGGVNTPMIAFWPKGISAKKGGFSDHVGHVMDFMSTFCELSGAKYPATFKGKSIIPTTGVSLVSSFNGKNENNERSLFNEHFGARYARKGNWKLVSLASDTSWQLYDLSTDKSETTNLASKYPEKVKQLSLSWNVWAKSHQVFPKPQKKN
;
A
#
# COMPACT_ATOMS: atom_id res chain seq x y z
N MET A 1 65.18 42.77 48.98
CA MET A 1 64.79 41.91 47.85
C MET A 1 63.66 41.00 48.26
N SER A 2 62.50 41.53 48.67
CA SER A 2 61.36 40.69 49.11
C SER A 2 59.96 41.32 48.89
N LYS A 3 59.79 42.21 47.91
CA LYS A 3 58.45 42.76 47.59
C LYS A 3 58.00 42.62 46.10
N MET A 4 58.80 41.90 45.27
CA MET A 4 58.48 41.75 43.85
C MET A 4 57.98 40.35 43.44
N LYS A 5 57.93 39.42 44.40
CA LYS A 5 57.40 38.02 44.10
C LYS A 5 55.92 37.83 44.45
N PHE A 6 55.26 38.85 45.15
CA PHE A 6 53.84 38.69 45.50
C PHE A 6 52.88 39.31 44.50
N LEU A 7 53.37 40.15 43.54
CA LEU A 7 52.49 40.79 42.55
C LEU A 7 52.30 39.91 41.31
N ALA A 8 53.23 38.99 40.99
CA ALA A 8 53.12 38.10 39.85
C ALA A 8 52.14 36.92 40.04
N GLY A 9 51.89 36.52 41.31
CA GLY A 9 50.94 35.46 41.64
C GLY A 9 49.48 35.86 41.54
N LEU A 10 49.15 37.16 41.77
CA LEU A 10 47.76 37.62 41.72
C LEU A 10 47.24 37.88 40.30
N ILE A 11 48.12 38.20 39.37
CA ILE A 11 47.74 38.45 37.97
C ILE A 11 47.44 37.14 37.22
N VAL A 12 48.11 36.03 37.57
CA VAL A 12 47.84 34.69 36.95
C VAL A 12 46.52 34.09 37.45
N ILE A 13 46.10 34.38 38.70
CA ILE A 13 44.83 33.87 39.24
C ILE A 13 43.62 34.63 38.65
N CYS A 14 43.75 35.94 38.42
CA CYS A 14 42.69 36.71 37.78
C CYS A 14 42.51 36.38 36.26
N ALA A 15 43.58 36.06 35.56
CA ALA A 15 43.49 35.64 34.13
C ALA A 15 42.87 34.23 33.97
N GLY A 16 43.10 33.32 34.95
CA GLY A 16 42.50 31.97 34.94
C GLY A 16 41.00 31.97 35.23
N VAL A 17 40.50 32.86 36.10
CA VAL A 17 39.07 32.94 36.45
C VAL A 17 38.26 33.62 35.31
N THR A 18 38.79 34.62 34.67
CA THR A 18 38.13 35.27 33.50
C THR A 18 38.11 34.35 32.27
N GLY A 19 39.14 33.52 32.06
CA GLY A 19 39.15 32.52 30.97
C GLY A 19 38.13 31.39 31.17
N LEU A 20 37.93 30.96 32.43
CA LEU A 20 36.94 29.92 32.75
C LEU A 20 35.48 30.44 32.71
N LEU A 21 35.23 31.70 33.00
CA LEU A 21 33.92 32.32 32.85
C LEU A 21 33.59 32.61 31.37
N ALA A 22 34.56 33.01 30.57
CA ALA A 22 34.38 33.21 29.13
C ALA A 22 34.16 31.86 28.41
N TRP A 23 34.79 30.75 28.83
CA TRP A 23 34.58 29.43 28.23
C TRP A 23 33.24 28.81 28.64
N LYS A 24 32.73 29.04 29.85
CA LYS A 24 31.36 28.65 30.22
C LYS A 24 30.29 29.44 29.46
N SER A 25 30.51 30.70 29.13
CA SER A 25 29.58 31.52 28.33
C SER A 25 29.61 31.18 26.84
N ALA A 26 30.74 30.68 26.31
CA ALA A 26 30.84 30.30 24.90
C ALA A 26 30.28 28.89 24.59
N HIS A 27 30.02 28.06 25.62
CA HIS A 27 29.44 26.72 25.45
C HIS A 27 27.97 26.61 25.88
N SER A 28 27.35 27.72 26.30
CA SER A 28 25.91 27.79 26.62
C SER A 28 25.05 28.30 25.44
N GLY A 29 25.64 28.50 24.29
CA GLY A 29 24.99 29.11 23.14
C GLY A 29 24.84 28.18 21.96
N HIS A 30 24.37 26.92 22.13
CA HIS A 30 23.80 26.11 21.04
C HIS A 30 23.02 24.93 21.62
N SER A 31 22.07 25.20 22.45
CA SER A 31 20.90 24.33 22.61
C SER A 31 19.65 25.19 22.38
N GLU A 32 19.63 25.88 21.22
CA GLU A 32 18.36 26.39 20.72
C GLU A 32 17.46 25.23 20.34
N ASN A 33 16.51 24.98 21.23
CA ASN A 33 15.16 24.51 20.91
C ASN A 33 15.03 23.45 19.80
N GLN A 34 15.53 22.24 20.03
CA GLN A 34 14.72 21.08 19.71
C GLN A 34 13.62 20.95 20.77
N ALA A 35 13.06 22.11 21.21
CA ALA A 35 11.89 22.16 22.07
C ALA A 35 10.75 21.53 21.26
N ASP A 36 10.33 20.34 21.68
CA ASP A 36 8.97 19.79 21.54
C ASP A 36 8.27 20.02 20.20
N LYS A 37 8.86 19.62 19.08
CA LYS A 37 8.04 19.26 17.93
C LYS A 37 7.25 18.02 18.37
N LYS A 38 6.02 18.23 18.83
CA LYS A 38 5.11 17.14 19.19
C LYS A 38 5.12 16.12 18.04
N ARG A 39 5.57 14.91 18.32
CA ARG A 39 5.67 13.84 17.31
C ARG A 39 4.31 13.67 16.60
N PRO A 40 4.28 13.51 15.26
CA PRO A 40 3.02 13.43 14.54
C PRO A 40 2.24 12.17 14.88
N ASN A 41 0.92 12.25 14.82
CA ASN A 41 0.12 11.07 14.58
C ASN A 41 0.36 10.59 13.15
N ILE A 42 0.23 9.29 12.92
CA ILE A 42 0.46 8.67 11.62
C ILE A 42 -0.76 7.82 11.26
N ILE A 43 -1.34 8.08 10.10
CA ILE A 43 -2.40 7.25 9.51
C ILE A 43 -1.95 6.82 8.13
N VAL A 44 -1.93 5.51 7.88
CA VAL A 44 -1.71 4.95 6.54
C VAL A 44 -3.01 4.35 6.05
N ILE A 45 -3.52 4.84 4.94
CA ILE A 45 -4.72 4.35 4.26
C ILE A 45 -4.25 3.63 2.99
N MET A 46 -4.39 2.31 2.96
CA MET A 46 -3.98 1.48 1.84
C MET A 46 -5.21 0.87 1.18
N ALA A 47 -5.47 1.24 -0.06
CA ALA A 47 -6.48 0.61 -0.91
C ALA A 47 -5.97 -0.74 -1.44
N ASP A 48 -6.87 -1.62 -1.86
CA ASP A 48 -6.60 -2.94 -2.40
C ASP A 48 -7.02 -3.00 -3.88
N ASP A 49 -6.08 -3.23 -4.79
CA ASP A 49 -6.29 -3.28 -6.24
C ASP A 49 -6.73 -1.94 -6.90
N LEU A 50 -6.42 -0.79 -6.30
CA LEU A 50 -6.73 0.53 -6.88
C LEU A 50 -5.74 0.86 -8.01
N GLY A 51 -6.25 1.17 -9.21
CA GLY A 51 -5.43 1.55 -10.35
C GLY A 51 -4.83 2.95 -10.24
N TYR A 52 -3.73 3.18 -10.98
CA TYR A 52 -2.97 4.43 -10.91
C TYR A 52 -3.82 5.68 -11.21
N SER A 53 -4.79 5.56 -12.12
CA SER A 53 -5.63 6.70 -12.56
C SER A 53 -7.07 6.65 -12.07
N ASP A 54 -7.42 5.82 -11.10
CA ASP A 54 -8.82 5.70 -10.66
C ASP A 54 -9.32 6.91 -9.89
N ILE A 55 -8.46 7.59 -9.12
CA ILE A 55 -8.85 8.76 -8.31
C ILE A 55 -8.70 10.08 -9.06
N GLY A 56 -9.53 11.08 -8.72
CA GLY A 56 -9.59 12.38 -9.39
C GLY A 56 -8.24 13.10 -9.44
N SER A 57 -7.50 13.11 -8.35
CA SER A 57 -6.16 13.74 -8.25
C SER A 57 -5.08 13.06 -9.10
N TYR A 58 -5.35 11.88 -9.65
CA TYR A 58 -4.50 11.17 -10.63
C TYR A 58 -5.18 11.03 -12.01
N GLY A 59 -6.23 11.78 -12.28
CA GLY A 59 -6.87 11.90 -13.60
C GLY A 59 -8.14 11.07 -13.79
N GLY A 60 -8.59 10.34 -12.76
CA GLY A 60 -9.85 9.58 -12.76
C GLY A 60 -11.10 10.45 -12.90
N GLU A 61 -12.17 9.84 -13.34
CA GLU A 61 -13.52 10.43 -13.34
C GLU A 61 -14.33 10.05 -12.09
N ILE A 62 -13.83 9.12 -11.30
CA ILE A 62 -14.47 8.68 -10.07
C ILE A 62 -14.46 9.83 -9.06
N ASN A 63 -15.60 10.07 -8.42
CA ASN A 63 -15.75 11.15 -7.44
C ASN A 63 -15.02 10.83 -6.14
N THR A 64 -13.86 11.46 -5.91
CA THR A 64 -13.01 11.22 -4.74
C THR A 64 -12.62 12.52 -4.02
N PRO A 65 -13.61 13.35 -3.59
CA PRO A 65 -13.33 14.69 -3.09
C PRO A 65 -12.47 14.72 -1.82
N ASN A 66 -12.52 13.68 -0.99
CA ASN A 66 -11.76 13.63 0.27
C ASN A 66 -10.31 13.20 0.03
N ILE A 67 -10.06 12.24 -0.85
CA ILE A 67 -8.71 11.87 -1.31
C ILE A 67 -8.11 13.05 -2.08
N ASP A 68 -8.89 13.74 -2.92
CA ASP A 68 -8.44 14.92 -3.66
C ASP A 68 -8.14 16.10 -2.74
N PHE A 69 -8.86 16.24 -1.60
CA PHE A 69 -8.50 17.19 -0.55
C PHE A 69 -7.11 16.91 0.03
N LEU A 70 -6.77 15.64 0.34
CA LEU A 70 -5.44 15.26 0.80
C LEU A 70 -4.38 15.61 -0.25
N ALA A 71 -4.64 15.29 -1.53
CA ALA A 71 -3.73 15.57 -2.64
C ALA A 71 -3.51 17.07 -2.87
N LYS A 72 -4.58 17.88 -2.82
CA LYS A 72 -4.53 19.33 -3.01
C LYS A 72 -3.77 20.04 -1.89
N ASN A 73 -3.83 19.53 -0.67
CA ASN A 73 -3.22 20.13 0.51
C ASN A 73 -1.93 19.43 0.97
N GLY A 74 -1.53 18.36 0.28
CA GLY A 74 -0.32 17.59 0.48
C GLY A 74 0.57 17.55 -0.76
N ILE A 75 1.28 16.46 -0.95
CA ILE A 75 2.09 16.15 -2.14
C ILE A 75 1.70 14.81 -2.74
N ARG A 76 1.83 14.69 -4.06
CA ARG A 76 1.57 13.46 -4.84
C ARG A 76 2.86 12.93 -5.41
N TYR A 77 3.08 11.61 -5.35
CA TYR A 77 4.24 10.98 -5.94
C TYR A 77 3.93 10.49 -7.35
N ARG A 78 4.85 10.75 -8.30
CA ARG A 78 4.76 10.18 -9.65
C ARG A 78 5.29 8.77 -9.72
N GLN A 79 6.17 8.39 -8.79
CA GLN A 79 6.87 7.12 -8.79
C GLN A 79 6.90 6.55 -7.37
N PHE A 80 5.89 5.75 -7.03
CA PHE A 80 5.84 5.07 -5.73
C PHE A 80 5.58 3.57 -5.94
N TYR A 81 6.58 2.77 -5.55
CA TYR A 81 6.64 1.36 -5.89
C TYR A 81 6.15 0.46 -4.76
N ASN A 82 5.64 -0.70 -5.16
CA ASN A 82 5.21 -1.80 -4.32
C ASN A 82 5.77 -3.13 -4.88
N THR A 83 5.27 -4.27 -4.38
CA THR A 83 5.71 -5.60 -4.81
C THR A 83 4.72 -6.30 -5.73
N SER A 84 3.91 -5.54 -6.47
CA SER A 84 2.90 -5.98 -7.45
C SER A 84 1.76 -6.87 -6.93
N ARG A 85 1.73 -7.22 -5.63
CA ARG A 85 0.73 -8.11 -5.05
C ARG A 85 0.42 -7.74 -3.60
N CYS A 86 -0.84 -7.98 -3.16
CA CYS A 86 -1.37 -7.54 -1.87
C CYS A 86 -0.57 -8.03 -0.65
N CYS A 87 -0.50 -9.33 -0.36
CA CYS A 87 0.20 -9.79 0.83
C CYS A 87 1.72 -9.53 0.81
N PRO A 88 2.48 -9.69 -0.29
CA PRO A 88 3.86 -9.26 -0.37
C PRO A 88 4.05 -7.77 -0.09
N THR A 89 3.22 -6.90 -0.67
CA THR A 89 3.29 -5.45 -0.43
C THR A 89 2.99 -5.10 1.02
N ARG A 90 1.97 -5.72 1.63
CA ARG A 90 1.62 -5.50 3.04
C ARG A 90 2.74 -5.95 3.97
N ALA A 91 3.39 -7.09 3.68
CA ALA A 91 4.57 -7.54 4.41
C ALA A 91 5.74 -6.56 4.29
N ALA A 92 6.06 -6.11 3.06
CA ALA A 92 7.13 -5.14 2.83
C ALA A 92 6.85 -3.78 3.51
N PHE A 93 5.60 -3.30 3.46
CA PHE A 93 5.14 -2.11 4.17
C PHE A 93 5.33 -2.25 5.68
N LEU A 94 4.79 -3.33 6.26
CA LEU A 94 4.79 -3.53 7.71
C LEU A 94 6.19 -3.69 8.30
N THR A 95 7.14 -4.24 7.55
CA THR A 95 8.47 -4.60 8.08
C THR A 95 9.62 -3.70 7.61
N GLY A 96 9.43 -2.92 6.53
CA GLY A 96 10.51 -2.15 5.91
C GLY A 96 11.54 -3.01 5.17
N LEU A 97 11.18 -4.24 4.81
CA LEU A 97 12.02 -5.24 4.14
C LEU A 97 11.46 -5.57 2.75
N TYR A 98 12.27 -6.23 1.91
CA TYR A 98 11.69 -6.95 0.77
C TYR A 98 10.78 -8.07 1.29
N ASN A 99 9.72 -8.36 0.57
CA ASN A 99 8.70 -9.32 0.97
C ASN A 99 9.24 -10.76 1.21
N GLN A 100 10.27 -11.18 0.47
CA GLN A 100 10.96 -12.46 0.73
C GLN A 100 11.71 -12.44 2.07
N GLN A 101 12.38 -11.33 2.41
CA GLN A 101 13.00 -11.19 3.73
C GLN A 101 11.97 -11.20 4.87
N ALA A 102 10.77 -10.66 4.58
CA ALA A 102 9.65 -10.67 5.52
C ALA A 102 8.91 -12.01 5.61
N GLY A 103 9.31 -13.05 4.85
CA GLY A 103 8.72 -14.39 4.86
C GLY A 103 7.53 -14.58 3.91
N ILE A 104 7.13 -13.56 3.14
CA ILE A 104 5.98 -13.60 2.21
C ILE A 104 6.44 -13.34 0.78
N GLY A 105 7.26 -14.24 0.26
CA GLY A 105 7.75 -14.17 -1.12
C GLY A 105 6.67 -14.41 -2.17
N LYS A 106 5.57 -15.10 -1.81
CA LYS A 106 4.49 -15.44 -2.73
C LYS A 106 3.12 -15.02 -2.16
N MET A 107 2.42 -15.94 -1.51
CA MET A 107 1.13 -15.70 -0.84
C MET A 107 1.22 -16.13 0.63
N THR A 108 0.11 -16.48 1.23
CA THR A 108 0.00 -16.83 2.66
C THR A 108 0.11 -18.32 2.95
N GLU A 109 0.38 -19.15 1.96
CA GLU A 109 0.71 -20.56 2.13
C GLU A 109 2.21 -20.75 2.38
N ALA A 110 2.56 -21.65 3.29
CA ALA A 110 3.95 -22.02 3.54
C ALA A 110 4.46 -22.97 2.46
N GLU A 111 5.59 -22.62 1.81
CA GLU A 111 6.22 -23.45 0.77
C GLU A 111 7.51 -24.13 1.23
N GLY A 112 7.82 -24.09 2.54
CA GLY A 112 8.97 -24.77 3.13
C GLY A 112 10.31 -24.02 3.04
N GLU A 113 10.34 -22.83 2.42
CA GLU A 113 11.53 -22.00 2.29
C GLU A 113 11.42 -20.76 3.19
N ALA A 114 12.55 -20.25 3.70
CA ALA A 114 12.56 -19.16 4.66
C ALA A 114 11.92 -17.86 4.13
N GLY A 115 12.11 -17.55 2.85
CA GLY A 115 11.46 -16.40 2.18
C GLY A 115 9.99 -16.63 1.82
N TYR A 116 9.43 -17.82 2.05
CA TYR A 116 8.10 -18.26 1.59
C TYR A 116 7.35 -18.99 2.71
N GLN A 117 7.38 -18.40 3.92
CA GLN A 117 6.71 -18.95 5.11
C GLN A 117 5.20 -18.69 5.11
N GLY A 118 4.73 -17.74 4.29
CA GLY A 118 3.32 -17.34 4.20
C GLY A 118 2.83 -16.49 5.37
N HIS A 119 3.72 -16.07 6.27
CA HIS A 119 3.47 -15.15 7.37
C HIS A 119 4.70 -14.28 7.63
N ILE A 120 4.54 -13.22 8.42
CA ILE A 120 5.67 -12.36 8.81
C ILE A 120 6.70 -13.19 9.56
N ALA A 121 7.94 -13.22 9.06
CA ALA A 121 9.02 -14.01 9.61
C ALA A 121 9.38 -13.55 11.03
N ASP A 122 9.77 -14.49 11.88
CA ASP A 122 10.11 -14.26 13.28
C ASP A 122 11.32 -13.33 13.51
N ASN A 123 12.17 -13.16 12.49
CA ASN A 123 13.30 -12.24 12.48
C ASN A 123 13.00 -10.91 11.76
N ALA A 124 11.75 -10.62 11.52
CA ALA A 124 11.22 -9.33 11.07
C ALA A 124 10.41 -8.68 12.20
N VAL A 125 10.45 -7.36 12.29
CA VAL A 125 9.68 -6.57 13.25
C VAL A 125 8.75 -5.63 12.49
N THR A 126 7.55 -5.42 12.99
CA THR A 126 6.57 -4.56 12.34
C THR A 126 6.71 -3.09 12.75
N ILE A 127 6.22 -2.19 11.91
CA ILE A 127 6.10 -0.76 12.21
C ILE A 127 5.36 -0.52 13.53
N ALA A 128 4.29 -1.28 13.80
CA ALA A 128 3.52 -1.14 15.04
C ALA A 128 4.35 -1.52 16.28
N GLU A 129 5.10 -2.62 16.21
CA GLU A 129 6.02 -3.03 17.28
C GLU A 129 7.11 -1.98 17.52
N VAL A 130 7.70 -1.41 16.47
CA VAL A 130 8.74 -0.37 16.58
C VAL A 130 8.16 0.92 17.16
N LEU A 131 7.02 1.40 16.66
CA LEU A 131 6.41 2.65 17.14
C LEU A 131 5.93 2.57 18.59
N LYS A 132 5.50 1.39 19.08
CA LYS A 132 5.19 1.18 20.50
C LYS A 132 6.38 1.48 21.41
N THR A 133 7.61 1.18 20.98
CA THR A 133 8.81 1.50 21.79
C THR A 133 9.03 3.00 21.95
N ALA A 134 8.49 3.81 21.02
CA ALA A 134 8.47 5.26 21.10
C ALA A 134 7.19 5.81 21.77
N GLY A 135 6.35 4.96 22.38
CA GLY A 135 5.16 5.35 23.13
C GLY A 135 3.93 5.68 22.29
N TYR A 136 3.89 5.27 21.02
CA TYR A 136 2.68 5.39 20.19
C TYR A 136 1.58 4.42 20.64
N ARG A 137 0.32 4.89 20.60
CA ARG A 137 -0.85 4.02 20.59
C ARG A 137 -0.98 3.44 19.17
N THR A 138 -1.36 2.19 19.03
CA THR A 138 -1.36 1.51 17.74
C THR A 138 -2.69 0.81 17.49
N ALA A 139 -3.27 1.01 16.29
CA ALA A 139 -4.49 0.32 15.89
C ALA A 139 -4.46 -0.03 14.40
N MET A 140 -5.24 -1.04 14.04
CA MET A 140 -5.46 -1.43 12.65
C MET A 140 -6.94 -1.71 12.43
N SER A 141 -7.45 -1.29 11.26
CA SER A 141 -8.77 -1.67 10.76
C SER A 141 -8.68 -2.18 9.33
N GLY A 142 -9.40 -3.27 9.02
CA GLY A 142 -9.50 -3.85 7.68
C GLY A 142 -8.60 -5.06 7.44
N LYS A 143 -8.07 -5.20 6.21
CA LYS A 143 -7.42 -6.40 5.69
C LYS A 143 -6.01 -6.61 6.25
N TRP A 144 -5.79 -7.74 6.97
CA TRP A 144 -4.46 -8.16 7.43
C TRP A 144 -3.65 -8.85 6.34
N HIS A 145 -4.05 -10.03 5.91
CA HIS A 145 -3.53 -10.82 4.80
C HIS A 145 -2.00 -11.10 4.82
N VAL A 146 -1.41 -11.23 6.00
CA VAL A 146 0.01 -11.60 6.20
C VAL A 146 0.17 -12.67 7.29
N SER A 147 -0.84 -13.54 7.42
CA SER A 147 -0.85 -14.75 8.25
C SER A 147 -1.08 -15.97 7.38
N ASN A 148 -0.60 -17.13 7.80
CA ASN A 148 -0.88 -18.38 7.11
C ASN A 148 -2.39 -18.62 7.01
N THR A 149 -2.83 -19.01 5.82
CA THR A 149 -4.22 -19.31 5.53
C THR A 149 -4.39 -20.82 5.41
N PHE A 150 -5.11 -21.42 6.36
CA PHE A 150 -5.32 -22.87 6.40
C PHE A 150 -6.81 -23.16 6.16
N GLY A 151 -7.11 -23.75 5.00
CA GLY A 151 -8.44 -24.30 4.73
C GLY A 151 -8.66 -25.65 5.39
N GLN A 152 -9.92 -26.09 5.42
CA GLN A 152 -10.29 -27.44 5.79
C GLN A 152 -9.84 -28.43 4.70
N LYS A 153 -9.46 -29.64 5.08
CA LYS A 153 -9.02 -30.67 4.13
C LYS A 153 -10.18 -31.19 3.27
N ASP A 154 -11.36 -31.30 3.85
CA ASP A 154 -12.58 -31.68 3.12
C ASP A 154 -13.21 -30.44 2.47
N PRO A 155 -13.36 -30.41 1.13
CA PRO A 155 -13.98 -29.29 0.42
C PRO A 155 -15.41 -28.95 0.87
N LYS A 156 -16.19 -29.94 1.34
CA LYS A 156 -17.55 -29.70 1.86
C LYS A 156 -17.49 -29.00 3.21
N GLU A 157 -16.57 -29.39 4.09
CA GLU A 157 -16.36 -28.71 5.35
C GLU A 157 -15.82 -27.29 5.13
N GLN A 158 -14.93 -27.11 4.16
CA GLN A 158 -14.46 -25.77 3.78
C GLN A 158 -15.64 -24.87 3.35
N LEU A 159 -16.52 -25.34 2.48
CA LEU A 159 -17.70 -24.57 2.07
C LEU A 159 -18.67 -24.32 3.23
N ALA A 160 -18.92 -25.31 4.09
CA ALA A 160 -19.77 -25.12 5.27
C ALA A 160 -19.22 -24.05 6.22
N TRP A 161 -17.89 -23.93 6.33
CA TRP A 161 -17.24 -22.88 7.10
C TRP A 161 -17.39 -21.51 6.43
N LEU A 162 -17.07 -21.42 5.14
CA LEU A 162 -17.20 -20.19 4.35
C LEU A 162 -18.64 -19.65 4.32
N ASN A 163 -19.62 -20.54 4.26
CA ASN A 163 -21.06 -20.23 4.28
C ASN A 163 -21.61 -19.97 5.69
N HIS A 164 -20.75 -19.88 6.72
CA HIS A 164 -21.14 -19.69 8.13
C HIS A 164 -22.05 -20.78 8.72
N GLN A 165 -22.09 -21.97 8.11
CA GLN A 165 -22.89 -23.12 8.55
C GLN A 165 -22.19 -23.95 9.64
N LYS A 166 -20.85 -23.82 9.73
CA LYS A 166 -20.01 -24.54 10.69
C LYS A 166 -18.86 -23.67 11.15
N ASP A 167 -18.49 -23.73 12.42
CA ASP A 167 -17.37 -23.02 13.01
C ASP A 167 -16.22 -23.98 13.27
N PHE A 168 -15.03 -23.70 12.72
CA PHE A 168 -13.81 -24.50 12.89
C PHE A 168 -12.73 -23.77 13.71
N GLY A 169 -13.08 -22.72 14.42
CA GLY A 169 -12.17 -21.97 15.28
C GLY A 169 -11.44 -20.82 14.57
N ALA A 170 -10.16 -20.61 14.92
CA ALA A 170 -9.41 -19.48 14.40
C ALA A 170 -9.13 -19.59 12.89
N PHE A 171 -9.16 -18.45 12.19
CA PHE A 171 -8.95 -18.38 10.73
C PHE A 171 -7.49 -18.56 10.30
N SER A 172 -6.56 -18.37 11.24
CA SER A 172 -5.10 -18.53 11.10
C SER A 172 -4.52 -18.74 12.50
N PRO A 173 -3.26 -19.15 12.66
CA PRO A 173 -2.61 -19.14 13.97
C PRO A 173 -2.75 -17.77 14.62
N VAL A 174 -3.33 -17.74 15.83
CA VAL A 174 -3.67 -16.46 16.52
C VAL A 174 -2.41 -15.63 16.82
N GLU A 175 -1.27 -16.28 17.05
CA GLU A 175 0.03 -15.63 17.22
C GLU A 175 0.48 -14.81 16.00
N GLN A 176 -0.10 -15.04 14.82
CA GLN A 176 0.15 -14.31 13.59
C GLN A 176 -0.86 -13.16 13.35
N TYR A 177 -1.80 -12.93 14.29
CA TYR A 177 -2.79 -11.84 14.18
C TYR A 177 -2.15 -10.46 14.47
N PRO A 178 -2.76 -9.36 14.00
CA PRO A 178 -2.23 -8.01 14.21
C PRO A 178 -1.91 -7.66 15.66
N THR A 179 -2.73 -8.15 16.60
CA THR A 179 -2.53 -7.89 18.04
C THR A 179 -1.24 -8.49 18.59
N ASN A 180 -0.71 -9.55 17.97
CA ASN A 180 0.58 -10.15 18.31
C ASN A 180 1.76 -9.53 17.54
N HIS A 181 1.45 -8.65 16.58
CA HIS A 181 2.37 -7.86 15.78
C HIS A 181 2.34 -6.36 16.10
N GLY A 182 2.06 -6.03 17.36
CA GLY A 182 2.23 -4.67 17.89
C GLY A 182 0.99 -3.78 17.84
N PHE A 183 -0.12 -4.19 17.24
CA PHE A 183 -1.36 -3.41 17.27
C PHE A 183 -2.12 -3.66 18.60
N GLU A 184 -2.43 -2.59 19.33
CA GLU A 184 -3.23 -2.66 20.56
C GLU A 184 -4.69 -2.99 20.28
N LYS A 185 -5.17 -2.57 19.12
CA LYS A 185 -6.54 -2.77 18.65
C LYS A 185 -6.54 -3.23 17.20
N PHE A 186 -7.43 -4.16 16.93
CA PHE A 186 -7.67 -4.65 15.57
C PHE A 186 -9.14 -4.94 15.34
N PHE A 187 -9.67 -4.51 14.22
CA PHE A 187 -10.96 -4.93 13.68
C PHE A 187 -10.81 -5.11 12.17
N GLY A 188 -11.07 -6.31 11.67
CA GLY A 188 -10.95 -6.54 10.23
C GLY A 188 -10.81 -8.02 9.87
N THR A 189 -10.44 -8.29 8.63
CA THR A 189 -10.37 -9.64 8.08
C THR A 189 -8.94 -10.18 8.09
N ILE A 190 -8.79 -11.44 8.47
CA ILE A 190 -7.49 -12.13 8.48
C ILE A 190 -7.11 -12.58 7.07
N TRP A 191 -8.09 -13.09 6.28
CA TRP A 191 -7.87 -13.56 4.92
C TRP A 191 -8.00 -12.44 3.88
N GLY A 192 -7.61 -12.74 2.64
CA GLY A 192 -7.47 -11.75 1.59
C GLY A 192 -8.73 -11.39 0.84
N VAL A 193 -9.56 -12.39 0.51
CA VAL A 193 -10.81 -12.23 -0.23
C VAL A 193 -11.98 -12.39 0.72
N VAL A 194 -12.91 -11.43 0.68
CA VAL A 194 -14.09 -11.44 1.54
C VAL A 194 -15.29 -10.81 0.83
N ASP A 195 -16.49 -11.24 1.22
CA ASP A 195 -17.74 -10.58 0.89
C ASP A 195 -17.84 -9.24 1.61
N PHE A 196 -18.32 -8.17 0.94
CA PHE A 196 -18.41 -6.84 1.54
C PHE A 196 -19.62 -6.66 2.45
N PHE A 197 -20.62 -7.51 2.34
CA PHE A 197 -21.83 -7.46 3.18
C PHE A 197 -21.81 -8.47 4.32
N ASP A 198 -21.03 -9.57 4.17
CA ASP A 198 -20.88 -10.59 5.19
C ASP A 198 -19.47 -11.22 5.14
N PRO A 199 -18.43 -10.48 5.56
CA PRO A 199 -17.05 -10.90 5.36
C PRO A 199 -16.70 -12.13 6.20
N PHE A 200 -16.18 -13.17 5.54
CA PHE A 200 -15.52 -14.29 6.19
C PHE A 200 -14.21 -13.82 6.86
N SER A 201 -13.77 -14.52 7.89
CA SER A 201 -12.55 -14.22 8.67
C SER A 201 -12.52 -12.87 9.38
N LEU A 202 -13.69 -12.24 9.60
CA LEU A 202 -13.80 -11.01 10.36
C LEU A 202 -13.56 -11.28 11.85
N VAL A 203 -12.67 -10.47 12.47
CA VAL A 203 -12.37 -10.56 13.90
C VAL A 203 -12.33 -9.18 14.56
N ASN A 204 -12.58 -9.14 15.87
CA ASN A 204 -12.35 -7.99 16.74
C ASN A 204 -11.30 -8.39 17.79
N GLY A 205 -10.12 -7.81 17.70
CA GLY A 205 -8.95 -8.30 18.43
C GLY A 205 -8.50 -9.67 17.91
N THR A 206 -8.78 -10.71 18.66
CA THR A 206 -8.58 -12.12 18.27
C THR A 206 -9.88 -12.90 18.10
N GLU A 207 -11.00 -12.32 18.55
CA GLU A 207 -12.29 -12.99 18.60
C GLU A 207 -13.03 -12.92 17.27
N PRO A 208 -13.48 -14.03 16.69
CA PRO A 208 -14.31 -14.05 15.49
C PRO A 208 -15.62 -13.26 15.68
N VAL A 209 -15.94 -12.42 14.70
CA VAL A 209 -17.25 -11.75 14.62
C VAL A 209 -18.23 -12.69 13.94
N LYS A 210 -19.09 -13.33 14.74
CA LYS A 210 -20.00 -14.38 14.25
C LYS A 210 -21.17 -13.86 13.42
N ASN A 211 -21.63 -12.64 13.69
CA ASN A 211 -22.75 -12.02 13.00
C ASN A 211 -22.47 -10.54 12.74
N VAL A 212 -22.95 -10.05 11.62
CA VAL A 212 -22.93 -8.63 11.25
C VAL A 212 -24.36 -8.10 11.17
N PRO A 213 -24.61 -6.79 11.39
CA PRO A 213 -25.93 -6.17 11.17
C PRO A 213 -26.43 -6.35 9.72
N ALA A 214 -27.74 -6.30 9.52
CA ALA A 214 -28.33 -6.47 8.18
C ALA A 214 -27.94 -5.36 7.18
N ASP A 215 -27.59 -4.18 7.68
CA ASP A 215 -27.12 -3.04 6.91
C ASP A 215 -25.58 -2.94 6.85
N TYR A 216 -24.89 -4.00 7.24
CA TYR A 216 -23.43 -4.03 7.26
C TYR A 216 -22.83 -3.84 5.86
N TYR A 217 -21.85 -2.95 5.78
CA TYR A 217 -20.99 -2.82 4.60
C TYR A 217 -19.53 -2.66 5.05
N HIS A 218 -18.68 -3.57 4.62
CA HIS A 218 -17.32 -3.71 5.17
C HIS A 218 -16.46 -2.46 5.05
N THR A 219 -16.55 -1.75 3.92
CA THR A 219 -15.86 -0.47 3.73
C THR A 219 -16.26 0.57 4.77
N ASP A 220 -17.56 0.67 5.10
CA ASP A 220 -18.03 1.58 6.14
C ASP A 220 -17.53 1.16 7.52
N ALA A 221 -17.63 -0.13 7.84
CA ALA A 221 -17.21 -0.66 9.13
C ALA A 221 -15.71 -0.43 9.42
N ILE A 222 -14.83 -0.57 8.41
CA ILE A 222 -13.40 -0.25 8.51
C ILE A 222 -13.20 1.22 8.89
N ASN A 223 -13.86 2.13 8.16
CA ASN A 223 -13.69 3.56 8.37
C ASN A 223 -14.31 4.05 9.69
N ASP A 224 -15.47 3.53 10.07
CA ASP A 224 -16.16 3.89 11.32
C ASP A 224 -15.42 3.36 12.55
N THR A 225 -14.80 2.18 12.44
CA THR A 225 -13.87 1.67 13.44
C THR A 225 -12.65 2.57 13.58
N THR A 226 -12.08 3.02 12.45
CA THR A 226 -10.98 4.01 12.47
C THR A 226 -11.37 5.30 13.16
N VAL A 227 -12.57 5.83 12.86
CA VAL A 227 -13.14 7.00 13.55
C VAL A 227 -13.23 6.79 15.05
N SER A 228 -13.67 5.60 15.49
CA SER A 228 -13.75 5.25 16.91
C SER A 228 -12.37 5.21 17.56
N TYR A 229 -11.36 4.64 16.90
CA TYR A 229 -9.99 4.63 17.39
C TYR A 229 -9.39 6.04 17.50
N ILE A 230 -9.61 6.92 16.51
CA ILE A 230 -9.17 8.31 16.56
C ILE A 230 -9.79 9.01 17.76
N LYS A 231 -11.12 8.92 17.95
CA LYS A 231 -11.82 9.52 19.09
C LYS A 231 -11.30 9.03 20.44
N GLU A 232 -10.98 7.74 20.54
CA GLU A 232 -10.42 7.16 21.77
C GLU A 232 -8.98 7.66 22.03
N PHE A 233 -8.10 7.54 21.01
CA PHE A 233 -6.69 7.89 21.16
C PHE A 233 -6.47 9.39 21.36
N SER A 234 -7.32 10.23 20.81
CA SER A 234 -7.28 11.68 20.99
C SER A 234 -7.57 12.15 22.41
N LYS A 235 -8.03 11.26 23.30
CA LYS A 235 -8.22 11.57 24.73
C LYS A 235 -6.93 11.55 25.54
N SER A 236 -5.80 11.16 24.94
CA SER A 236 -4.49 11.11 25.57
C SER A 236 -3.47 11.96 24.80
N ASP A 237 -2.39 12.36 25.49
CA ASP A 237 -1.29 13.11 24.87
C ASP A 237 -0.32 12.25 24.06
N LYS A 238 -0.52 10.92 24.03
CA LYS A 238 0.32 10.00 23.25
C LYS A 238 0.00 10.12 21.79
N PRO A 239 1.01 10.15 20.90
CA PRO A 239 0.77 10.04 19.46
C PRO A 239 0.24 8.65 19.12
N PHE A 240 -0.43 8.53 17.98
CA PHE A 240 -0.98 7.26 17.52
C PHE A 240 -0.53 6.91 16.09
N PHE A 241 -0.45 5.62 15.83
CA PHE A 241 -0.32 5.02 14.51
C PHE A 241 -1.56 4.18 14.21
N ILE A 242 -2.24 4.47 13.11
CA ILE A 242 -3.39 3.69 12.64
C ILE A 242 -3.14 3.24 11.20
N TYR A 243 -3.23 1.93 10.98
CA TYR A 243 -3.22 1.34 9.66
C TYR A 243 -4.65 1.02 9.22
N VAL A 244 -5.13 1.75 8.22
CA VAL A 244 -6.46 1.60 7.61
C VAL A 244 -6.28 0.81 6.31
N ALA A 245 -6.46 -0.49 6.41
CA ALA A 245 -6.23 -1.43 5.32
C ALA A 245 -7.56 -1.75 4.63
N GLN A 246 -7.92 -0.94 3.64
CA GLN A 246 -9.16 -1.13 2.88
C GLN A 246 -9.14 -2.48 2.13
N ASN A 247 -10.32 -3.10 1.98
CA ASN A 247 -10.54 -4.19 1.04
C ASN A 247 -10.99 -3.65 -0.32
N ALA A 248 -11.59 -2.47 -0.37
CA ALA A 248 -12.02 -1.82 -1.61
C ALA A 248 -10.82 -1.29 -2.43
N PRO A 249 -10.89 -1.33 -3.76
CA PRO A 249 -11.94 -1.93 -4.60
C PRO A 249 -11.66 -3.37 -5.09
N HIS A 250 -10.98 -4.21 -4.30
CA HIS A 250 -10.72 -5.62 -4.65
C HIS A 250 -12.04 -6.38 -4.93
N TRP A 251 -12.02 -7.32 -5.85
CA TRP A 251 -13.17 -8.22 -6.04
C TRP A 251 -13.48 -9.07 -4.80
N PRO A 252 -14.74 -9.50 -4.56
CA PRO A 252 -15.91 -9.38 -5.43
C PRO A 252 -16.40 -7.93 -5.57
N LEU A 253 -16.87 -7.58 -6.79
CA LEU A 253 -17.44 -6.26 -7.06
C LEU A 253 -18.80 -6.15 -6.41
N GLN A 254 -18.84 -5.56 -5.22
CA GLN A 254 -20.02 -5.44 -4.38
C GLN A 254 -20.10 -4.01 -3.81
N ALA A 255 -21.21 -3.33 -4.03
CA ALA A 255 -21.42 -1.98 -3.53
C ALA A 255 -22.90 -1.73 -3.26
N LYS A 256 -23.18 -0.68 -2.47
CA LYS A 256 -24.55 -0.27 -2.18
C LYS A 256 -25.23 0.27 -3.45
N PRO A 257 -26.53 -0.05 -3.68
CA PRO A 257 -27.25 0.35 -4.90
C PRO A 257 -27.22 1.85 -5.18
N GLU A 258 -27.30 2.67 -4.13
CA GLU A 258 -27.25 4.14 -4.23
C GLU A 258 -25.89 4.66 -4.72
N ASP A 259 -24.81 3.99 -4.38
CA ASP A 259 -23.46 4.34 -4.87
C ASP A 259 -23.27 3.87 -6.32
N ILE A 260 -23.76 2.67 -6.67
CA ILE A 260 -23.72 2.16 -8.06
C ILE A 260 -24.50 3.10 -9.01
N ALA A 261 -25.66 3.59 -8.56
CA ALA A 261 -26.54 4.46 -9.37
C ALA A 261 -25.84 5.74 -9.87
N LYS A 262 -24.83 6.23 -9.15
CA LYS A 262 -24.03 7.41 -9.54
C LYS A 262 -23.20 7.18 -10.80
N TYR A 263 -22.84 5.93 -11.10
CA TYR A 263 -21.84 5.56 -12.13
C TYR A 263 -22.42 4.73 -13.28
N LYS A 264 -23.66 4.27 -13.20
CA LYS A 264 -24.29 3.32 -14.14
C LYS A 264 -24.23 3.70 -15.63
N ASP A 265 -24.17 4.99 -15.93
CA ASP A 265 -24.18 5.49 -17.30
C ASP A 265 -22.80 5.91 -17.81
N ILE A 266 -21.83 6.13 -16.92
CA ILE A 266 -20.50 6.67 -17.26
C ILE A 266 -19.73 5.68 -18.14
N TYR A 267 -19.79 4.40 -17.81
CA TYR A 267 -18.96 3.36 -18.43
C TYR A 267 -19.60 2.68 -19.65
N LYS A 268 -20.84 3.06 -20.00
CA LYS A 268 -21.49 2.60 -21.23
C LYS A 268 -20.77 3.05 -22.51
N ALA A 269 -19.98 4.12 -22.42
CA ALA A 269 -19.16 4.62 -23.52
C ALA A 269 -17.99 3.68 -23.86
N GLY A 270 -17.62 2.76 -22.95
CA GLY A 270 -16.58 1.77 -23.14
C GLY A 270 -15.19 2.21 -22.70
N TRP A 271 -14.26 1.25 -22.71
CA TRP A 271 -12.94 1.42 -22.13
C TRP A 271 -12.08 2.51 -22.80
N ASP A 272 -12.06 2.60 -24.15
CA ASP A 272 -11.25 3.60 -24.83
C ASP A 272 -11.78 5.02 -24.60
N ALA A 273 -13.11 5.17 -24.60
CA ALA A 273 -13.79 6.44 -24.32
C ALA A 273 -13.59 6.93 -22.87
N VAL A 274 -13.23 6.06 -21.95
CA VAL A 274 -12.86 6.42 -20.56
C VAL A 274 -11.36 6.64 -20.45
N ARG A 275 -10.53 5.79 -21.09
CA ARG A 275 -9.08 5.80 -20.97
C ARG A 275 -8.43 7.05 -21.53
N GLU A 276 -8.84 7.48 -22.73
CA GLU A 276 -8.28 8.67 -23.38
C GLU A 276 -8.55 9.98 -22.60
N PRO A 277 -9.77 10.26 -22.09
CA PRO A 277 -10.01 11.38 -21.20
C PRO A 277 -9.20 11.33 -19.88
N ARG A 278 -8.98 10.14 -19.27
CA ARG A 278 -8.09 10.00 -18.10
C ARG A 278 -6.68 10.51 -18.45
N TYR A 279 -6.11 10.02 -19.54
CA TYR A 279 -4.80 10.44 -20.02
C TYR A 279 -4.71 11.95 -20.26
N LYS A 280 -5.72 12.55 -20.93
CA LYS A 280 -5.79 14.00 -21.16
C LYS A 280 -5.85 14.80 -19.85
N ARG A 281 -6.62 14.30 -18.86
CA ARG A 281 -6.68 14.95 -17.52
C ARG A 281 -5.34 14.85 -16.79
N MET A 282 -4.62 13.72 -16.88
CA MET A 282 -3.29 13.57 -16.30
C MET A 282 -2.29 14.60 -16.87
N ILE A 283 -2.32 14.85 -18.18
CA ILE A 283 -1.52 15.90 -18.83
C ILE A 283 -1.93 17.29 -18.29
N LYS A 284 -3.23 17.59 -18.25
CA LYS A 284 -3.74 18.87 -17.73
C LYS A 284 -3.37 19.12 -16.27
N LEU A 285 -3.33 18.08 -15.45
CA LEU A 285 -2.88 18.14 -14.05
C LEU A 285 -1.37 18.36 -13.93
N GLY A 286 -0.57 18.16 -14.99
CA GLY A 286 0.89 18.13 -14.93
C GLY A 286 1.44 16.89 -14.24
N LEU A 287 0.63 15.83 -14.11
CA LEU A 287 1.06 14.55 -13.54
C LEU A 287 2.02 13.82 -14.48
N ILE A 288 1.73 13.87 -15.78
CA ILE A 288 2.54 13.27 -16.83
C ILE A 288 2.96 14.29 -17.89
N ASP A 289 4.11 14.02 -18.52
CA ASP A 289 4.61 14.71 -19.70
C ASP A 289 4.34 13.82 -20.93
N PRO A 290 3.49 14.22 -21.90
CA PRO A 290 3.16 13.38 -23.04
C PRO A 290 4.34 13.07 -23.97
N SER A 291 5.44 13.84 -23.90
CA SER A 291 6.67 13.53 -24.63
C SER A 291 7.45 12.33 -24.06
N LYS A 292 7.14 11.95 -22.80
CA LYS A 292 7.81 10.86 -22.05
C LYS A 292 6.87 9.76 -21.61
N THR A 293 5.57 9.99 -21.71
CA THR A 293 4.54 9.07 -21.25
C THR A 293 3.46 9.00 -22.33
N THR A 294 3.57 8.03 -23.20
CA THR A 294 2.60 7.80 -24.27
C THR A 294 1.39 7.04 -23.71
N LEU A 295 0.30 6.99 -24.47
CA LEU A 295 -0.85 6.13 -24.18
C LEU A 295 -0.69 4.82 -24.98
N PRO A 296 -0.16 3.74 -24.38
CA PRO A 296 0.12 2.51 -25.12
C PRO A 296 -1.17 1.80 -25.56
N GLN A 297 -1.08 1.03 -26.63
CA GLN A 297 -2.15 0.12 -27.02
C GLN A 297 -2.34 -0.98 -25.97
N ASP A 298 -3.49 -1.65 -26.00
CA ASP A 298 -3.72 -2.81 -25.14
C ASP A 298 -2.66 -3.89 -25.41
N PRO A 299 -1.86 -4.31 -24.42
CA PRO A 299 -0.76 -5.26 -24.63
C PRO A 299 -1.22 -6.65 -25.04
N LYS A 300 -2.51 -6.97 -24.90
CA LYS A 300 -3.12 -8.24 -25.29
C LYS A 300 -3.91 -8.15 -26.59
N ASN A 301 -3.97 -6.99 -27.23
CA ASN A 301 -4.68 -6.74 -28.49
C ASN A 301 -6.11 -7.33 -28.51
N ARG A 302 -6.87 -7.09 -27.44
CA ARG A 302 -8.22 -7.63 -27.28
C ARG A 302 -9.25 -6.86 -28.13
N PRO A 303 -10.47 -7.45 -28.36
CA PRO A 303 -11.52 -6.81 -29.13
C PRO A 303 -11.83 -5.37 -28.69
N LYS A 304 -12.28 -4.55 -29.64
CA LYS A 304 -12.75 -3.18 -29.36
C LYS A 304 -14.08 -3.21 -28.61
N TRP A 305 -14.45 -2.07 -28.02
CA TRP A 305 -15.73 -1.95 -27.31
C TRP A 305 -16.93 -2.23 -28.21
N GLU A 306 -16.88 -1.76 -29.46
CA GLU A 306 -17.95 -1.96 -30.45
C GLU A 306 -18.26 -3.44 -30.68
N ASP A 307 -17.24 -4.28 -30.63
CA ASP A 307 -17.31 -5.73 -30.85
C ASP A 307 -17.54 -6.53 -29.55
N ASN A 308 -17.68 -5.84 -28.41
CA ASN A 308 -17.89 -6.49 -27.13
C ASN A 308 -19.33 -7.02 -26.99
N PRO A 309 -19.53 -8.35 -26.85
CA PRO A 309 -20.88 -8.94 -26.69
C PRO A 309 -21.47 -8.72 -25.29
N THR A 310 -20.70 -8.21 -24.31
CA THR A 310 -21.03 -8.14 -22.89
C THR A 310 -21.01 -6.70 -22.35
N LYS A 311 -21.31 -5.72 -23.22
CA LYS A 311 -21.21 -4.28 -22.91
C LYS A 311 -21.91 -3.87 -21.62
N GLU A 312 -23.13 -4.35 -21.38
CA GLU A 312 -23.89 -4.02 -20.18
C GLU A 312 -23.20 -4.56 -18.91
N TRP A 313 -22.74 -5.80 -18.98
CA TRP A 313 -22.05 -6.43 -17.86
C TRP A 313 -20.73 -5.71 -17.54
N ASP A 314 -19.90 -5.46 -18.56
CA ASP A 314 -18.63 -4.76 -18.41
C ASP A 314 -18.79 -3.33 -17.91
N ALA A 315 -19.76 -2.59 -18.44
CA ALA A 315 -20.09 -1.25 -17.96
C ALA A 315 -20.53 -1.27 -16.50
N THR A 316 -21.35 -2.25 -16.10
CA THR A 316 -21.80 -2.42 -14.73
C THR A 316 -20.64 -2.80 -13.81
N ALA A 317 -19.73 -3.70 -14.24
CA ALA A 317 -18.56 -4.08 -13.46
C ALA A 317 -17.70 -2.84 -13.09
N MET A 318 -17.43 -1.97 -14.07
CA MET A 318 -16.68 -0.74 -13.80
C MET A 318 -17.48 0.28 -12.96
N ALA A 319 -18.80 0.33 -13.11
CA ALA A 319 -19.66 1.19 -12.28
C ALA A 319 -19.63 0.75 -10.81
N VAL A 320 -19.64 -0.55 -10.53
CA VAL A 320 -19.51 -1.09 -9.17
C VAL A 320 -18.11 -0.81 -8.60
N HIS A 321 -17.06 -1.02 -9.39
CA HIS A 321 -15.69 -0.68 -8.98
C HIS A 321 -15.58 0.80 -8.58
N ALA A 322 -16.15 1.69 -9.37
CA ALA A 322 -16.18 3.12 -9.06
C ALA A 322 -16.99 3.43 -7.79
N ALA A 323 -18.12 2.74 -7.59
CA ALA A 323 -18.96 2.88 -6.39
C ALA A 323 -18.21 2.41 -5.12
N MET A 324 -17.41 1.35 -5.21
CA MET A 324 -16.57 0.88 -4.09
C MET A 324 -15.51 1.92 -3.71
N ILE A 325 -14.91 2.60 -4.70
CA ILE A 325 -13.93 3.67 -4.47
C ILE A 325 -14.62 4.91 -3.88
N ASP A 326 -15.80 5.30 -4.38
CA ASP A 326 -16.60 6.41 -3.82
C ASP A 326 -16.96 6.14 -2.35
N ALA A 327 -17.42 4.93 -2.01
CA ALA A 327 -17.73 4.55 -0.64
C ALA A 327 -16.48 4.62 0.27
N MET A 328 -15.32 4.20 -0.23
CA MET A 328 -14.04 4.35 0.48
C MET A 328 -13.71 5.83 0.71
N ASP A 329 -13.86 6.69 -0.30
CA ASP A 329 -13.61 8.13 -0.19
C ASP A 329 -14.54 8.81 0.83
N GLN A 330 -15.84 8.43 0.85
CA GLN A 330 -16.80 8.91 1.87
C GLN A 330 -16.31 8.54 3.29
N GLY A 331 -15.81 7.31 3.47
CA GLY A 331 -15.21 6.87 4.73
C GLY A 331 -13.98 7.67 5.13
N ILE A 332 -13.09 7.95 4.19
CA ILE A 332 -11.92 8.82 4.40
C ILE A 332 -12.36 10.24 4.81
N GLY A 333 -13.45 10.73 4.24
CA GLY A 333 -14.06 11.99 4.66
C GLY A 333 -14.47 12.00 6.14
N ARG A 334 -15.05 10.91 6.65
CA ARG A 334 -15.39 10.76 8.08
C ARG A 334 -14.12 10.77 8.96
N ILE A 335 -13.03 10.11 8.52
CA ILE A 335 -11.74 10.13 9.20
C ILE A 335 -11.18 11.56 9.29
N ILE A 336 -11.10 12.28 8.16
CA ILE A 336 -10.60 13.66 8.09
C ILE A 336 -11.43 14.59 8.99
N ASN A 337 -12.74 14.49 8.94
CA ASN A 337 -13.64 15.30 9.77
C ASN A 337 -13.48 14.99 11.26
N THR A 338 -13.23 13.74 11.64
CA THR A 338 -12.96 13.36 13.02
C THR A 338 -11.64 13.94 13.50
N LEU A 339 -10.58 13.89 12.68
CA LEU A 339 -9.29 14.52 13.01
C LEU A 339 -9.42 16.04 13.19
N LYS A 340 -10.25 16.71 12.37
CA LYS A 340 -10.58 18.14 12.54
C LYS A 340 -11.29 18.39 13.87
N ALA A 341 -12.36 17.62 14.13
CA ALA A 341 -13.18 17.79 15.34
C ALA A 341 -12.41 17.50 16.64
N THR A 342 -11.41 16.62 16.60
CA THR A 342 -10.53 16.31 17.74
C THR A 342 -9.27 17.18 17.82
N GLY A 343 -9.09 18.14 16.91
CA GLY A 343 -7.92 19.03 16.86
C GLY A 343 -6.61 18.32 16.47
N GLN A 344 -6.68 17.13 15.87
CA GLN A 344 -5.50 16.32 15.54
C GLN A 344 -5.01 16.49 14.10
N LEU A 345 -5.83 17.05 13.18
CA LEU A 345 -5.54 17.04 11.74
C LEU A 345 -4.20 17.67 11.39
N ASP A 346 -3.88 18.82 11.98
CA ASP A 346 -2.67 19.59 11.64
C ASP A 346 -1.38 18.84 11.95
N ASN A 347 -1.38 18.01 13.00
CA ASN A 347 -0.22 17.22 13.42
C ASN A 347 -0.41 15.72 13.13
N THR A 348 -1.16 15.38 12.10
CA THR A 348 -1.32 14.01 11.60
C THR A 348 -0.74 13.89 10.21
N LEU A 349 0.24 12.99 10.03
CA LEU A 349 0.69 12.53 8.72
C LEU A 349 -0.31 11.51 8.21
N ILE A 350 -1.00 11.82 7.12
CA ILE A 350 -1.90 10.89 6.41
C ILE A 350 -1.23 10.49 5.11
N LEU A 351 -1.05 9.19 4.92
CA LEU A 351 -0.53 8.58 3.70
C LEU A 351 -1.65 7.77 3.05
N PHE A 352 -1.95 8.05 1.78
CA PHE A 352 -2.90 7.28 0.98
C PHE A 352 -2.16 6.63 -0.19
N LEU A 353 -2.35 5.31 -0.39
CA LEU A 353 -1.73 4.55 -1.47
C LEU A 353 -2.55 3.30 -1.83
N SER A 354 -2.14 2.59 -2.89
CA SER A 354 -2.62 1.24 -3.21
C SER A 354 -1.52 0.20 -3.00
N ASP A 355 -1.90 -1.03 -2.67
CA ASP A 355 -0.95 -2.14 -2.46
C ASP A 355 -0.40 -2.75 -3.77
N ASN A 356 -1.12 -2.61 -4.88
CA ASN A 356 -0.68 -2.94 -6.24
C ASN A 356 -1.56 -2.21 -7.25
N GLY A 357 -1.22 -2.31 -8.53
CA GLY A 357 -2.09 -1.82 -9.59
C GLY A 357 -3.41 -2.59 -9.67
N ALA A 358 -4.39 -2.05 -10.41
CA ALA A 358 -5.69 -2.69 -10.60
C ALA A 358 -5.57 -4.14 -11.06
N SER A 359 -6.51 -4.98 -10.61
CA SER A 359 -6.50 -6.41 -10.87
C SER A 359 -7.14 -6.76 -12.20
N ALA A 360 -6.43 -7.55 -12.98
CA ALA A 360 -6.94 -8.16 -14.22
C ALA A 360 -7.53 -9.57 -14.01
N GLU A 361 -7.63 -10.01 -12.76
CA GLU A 361 -8.16 -11.33 -12.42
C GLU A 361 -9.61 -11.46 -12.87
N ASN A 362 -9.99 -12.65 -13.28
CA ASN A 362 -11.39 -13.02 -13.51
C ASN A 362 -11.82 -13.96 -12.39
N CYS A 363 -12.55 -13.46 -11.40
CA CYS A 363 -12.94 -14.24 -10.24
C CYS A 363 -13.87 -15.40 -10.56
N ALA A 364 -14.63 -15.34 -11.67
CA ALA A 364 -15.47 -16.43 -12.13
C ALA A 364 -14.65 -17.70 -12.46
N ASN A 365 -13.39 -17.55 -12.90
CA ASN A 365 -12.51 -18.68 -13.17
C ASN A 365 -12.08 -19.45 -11.92
N TYR A 366 -12.19 -18.84 -10.73
CA TYR A 366 -11.83 -19.48 -9.47
C TYR A 366 -12.98 -20.30 -8.89
N GLY A 367 -14.24 -19.90 -9.13
CA GLY A 367 -15.42 -20.57 -8.55
C GLY A 367 -15.43 -20.54 -7.02
N THR A 368 -16.22 -21.44 -6.43
CA THR A 368 -16.31 -21.61 -4.97
C THR A 368 -15.14 -22.39 -4.39
N GLY A 369 -14.87 -22.23 -3.10
CA GLY A 369 -13.85 -22.98 -2.36
C GLY A 369 -12.73 -22.11 -1.84
N PHE A 370 -11.86 -22.64 -1.04
CA PHE A 370 -10.77 -22.01 -0.31
C PHE A 370 -11.22 -20.76 0.49
N ASP A 371 -11.33 -19.59 -0.11
CA ASP A 371 -11.75 -18.31 0.47
C ASP A 371 -13.04 -17.74 -0.15
N ARG A 372 -13.75 -18.52 -0.96
CA ARG A 372 -14.90 -18.11 -1.77
C ARG A 372 -16.15 -18.94 -1.41
N PRO A 373 -17.14 -18.34 -0.71
CA PRO A 373 -18.38 -19.03 -0.31
C PRO A 373 -19.25 -19.42 -1.51
N SER A 374 -20.14 -20.37 -1.33
CA SER A 374 -21.16 -20.75 -2.33
C SER A 374 -22.54 -20.20 -2.03
N GLU A 375 -22.76 -19.75 -0.80
CA GLU A 375 -24.03 -19.23 -0.29
C GLU A 375 -23.76 -18.11 0.69
N THR A 376 -24.67 -17.16 0.76
CA THR A 376 -24.73 -16.17 1.83
C THR A 376 -25.18 -16.83 3.14
N ARG A 377 -25.10 -16.13 4.26
CA ARG A 377 -25.47 -16.65 5.58
C ARG A 377 -26.93 -17.12 5.67
N ASP A 378 -27.85 -16.52 4.91
CA ASP A 378 -29.26 -16.90 4.84
C ASP A 378 -29.54 -18.06 3.85
N GLY A 379 -28.49 -18.61 3.23
CA GLY A 379 -28.58 -19.73 2.29
C GLY A 379 -28.88 -19.32 0.84
N THR A 380 -28.86 -18.02 0.52
CA THR A 380 -29.01 -17.58 -0.88
C THR A 380 -27.75 -17.91 -1.66
N LYS A 381 -27.90 -18.55 -2.83
CA LYS A 381 -26.77 -18.96 -3.68
C LYS A 381 -26.01 -17.77 -4.25
N ILE A 382 -24.69 -17.85 -4.19
CA ILE A 382 -23.78 -16.90 -4.80
C ILE A 382 -23.47 -17.35 -6.24
N THR A 383 -23.62 -16.43 -7.19
CA THR A 383 -23.25 -16.62 -8.60
C THR A 383 -21.86 -16.05 -8.85
N TYR A 384 -20.92 -16.90 -9.25
CA TYR A 384 -19.64 -16.50 -9.79
C TYR A 384 -19.85 -16.09 -11.23
N ALA A 385 -20.12 -14.79 -11.43
CA ALA A 385 -20.67 -14.30 -12.69
C ALA A 385 -19.64 -14.33 -13.80
N THR A 386 -19.85 -15.23 -14.74
CA THR A 386 -19.48 -14.98 -16.12
C THR A 386 -20.49 -14.00 -16.73
N GLU A 387 -20.11 -13.34 -17.79
CA GLU A 387 -20.79 -12.19 -18.44
C GLU A 387 -22.27 -12.39 -18.82
N LYS A 388 -22.85 -13.56 -18.61
CA LYS A 388 -24.20 -13.92 -19.07
C LYS A 388 -25.17 -14.32 -17.94
N GLN A 389 -24.72 -14.38 -16.70
CA GLN A 389 -25.51 -15.01 -15.62
C GLN A 389 -26.13 -14.04 -14.64
N ALA A 390 -25.37 -13.01 -14.19
CA ALA A 390 -25.85 -12.01 -13.24
C ALA A 390 -25.02 -10.74 -13.37
N LEU A 391 -25.62 -9.58 -13.13
CA LEU A 391 -24.92 -8.30 -13.11
C LEU A 391 -24.12 -8.15 -11.83
N PRO A 392 -22.92 -7.53 -11.87
CA PRO A 392 -22.14 -7.16 -10.70
C PRO A 392 -22.89 -6.23 -9.75
N GLY A 393 -22.54 -6.27 -8.47
CA GLY A 393 -22.98 -5.30 -7.47
C GLY A 393 -23.59 -5.88 -6.20
N PRO A 394 -24.59 -6.80 -6.27
CA PRO A 394 -25.20 -7.34 -5.08
C PRO A 394 -24.30 -8.40 -4.39
N GLN A 395 -24.60 -8.66 -3.11
CA GLN A 395 -23.94 -9.70 -2.30
C GLN A 395 -23.91 -11.07 -2.98
N THR A 396 -24.97 -11.41 -3.68
CA THR A 396 -25.14 -12.71 -4.35
C THR A 396 -24.35 -12.87 -5.64
N THR A 397 -23.51 -11.89 -6.01
CA THR A 397 -22.72 -11.93 -7.25
C THR A 397 -21.24 -11.70 -6.97
N TYR A 398 -20.42 -12.68 -7.33
CA TYR A 398 -18.96 -12.54 -7.34
C TYR A 398 -18.48 -12.27 -8.76
N SER A 399 -17.89 -11.10 -8.97
CA SER A 399 -17.40 -10.62 -10.26
C SER A 399 -16.15 -9.75 -10.08
N SER A 400 -15.44 -9.45 -11.17
CA SER A 400 -14.25 -8.61 -11.20
C SER A 400 -14.24 -7.72 -12.45
N ILE A 401 -13.43 -6.66 -12.47
CA ILE A 401 -13.37 -5.73 -13.61
C ILE A 401 -12.73 -6.32 -14.85
N GLY A 402 -11.94 -7.40 -14.69
CA GLY A 402 -11.23 -8.04 -15.78
C GLY A 402 -10.12 -7.19 -16.41
N GLN A 403 -9.47 -7.77 -17.41
CA GLN A 403 -8.23 -7.20 -17.96
C GLN A 403 -8.40 -5.86 -18.66
N ARG A 404 -9.53 -5.63 -19.36
CA ARG A 404 -9.77 -4.37 -20.08
C ARG A 404 -9.89 -3.19 -19.14
N TRP A 405 -10.74 -3.29 -18.14
CA TRP A 405 -10.91 -2.23 -17.17
C TRP A 405 -9.70 -2.06 -16.25
N ALA A 406 -8.98 -3.15 -15.93
CA ALA A 406 -7.69 -3.03 -15.23
C ALA A 406 -6.67 -2.20 -16.03
N HIS A 407 -6.63 -2.37 -17.37
CA HIS A 407 -5.79 -1.54 -18.22
C HIS A 407 -6.22 -0.07 -18.25
N VAL A 408 -7.53 0.21 -18.20
CA VAL A 408 -8.05 1.58 -18.07
C VAL A 408 -7.69 2.17 -16.70
N ALA A 409 -7.89 1.42 -15.62
CA ALA A 409 -7.60 1.83 -14.26
C ALA A 409 -6.10 2.17 -14.05
N ASN A 410 -5.21 1.43 -14.70
CA ASN A 410 -3.76 1.65 -14.65
C ASN A 410 -3.22 2.67 -15.68
N THR A 411 -4.10 3.41 -16.37
CA THR A 411 -3.65 4.47 -17.31
C THR A 411 -2.61 5.38 -16.63
N PRO A 412 -1.47 5.71 -17.27
CA PRO A 412 -1.10 5.45 -18.67
C PRO A 412 -0.28 4.16 -18.85
N TYR A 413 -0.09 3.38 -17.82
CA TYR A 413 0.86 2.28 -17.77
C TYR A 413 0.31 1.00 -18.41
N GLN A 414 1.23 0.12 -18.81
CA GLN A 414 0.92 -1.21 -19.30
C GLN A 414 0.79 -2.20 -18.14
N TYR A 415 0.01 -3.25 -18.36
CA TYR A 415 -0.23 -4.34 -17.43
C TYR A 415 -0.89 -3.91 -16.11
N TRP A 416 -0.82 -4.78 -15.06
CA TRP A 416 -1.66 -4.76 -13.88
C TRP A 416 -1.05 -5.59 -12.74
N LYS A 417 -1.79 -5.76 -11.66
CA LYS A 417 -1.49 -6.61 -10.50
C LYS A 417 -0.78 -7.91 -10.92
N ALA A 418 0.19 -8.34 -10.14
CA ALA A 418 1.10 -9.48 -10.31
C ALA A 418 2.18 -9.31 -11.38
N GLU A 419 2.06 -8.35 -12.31
CA GLU A 419 3.10 -8.06 -13.29
C GLU A 419 4.09 -6.99 -12.76
N SER A 420 5.32 -7.05 -13.27
CA SER A 420 6.42 -6.16 -12.83
C SER A 420 6.57 -4.88 -13.66
N TYR A 421 5.70 -4.66 -14.63
CA TYR A 421 5.57 -3.40 -15.37
C TYR A 421 5.01 -2.28 -14.48
N GLU A 422 5.15 -1.02 -14.90
CA GLU A 422 4.69 0.13 -14.13
C GLU A 422 3.21 0.01 -13.72
N GLY A 423 2.33 -0.54 -14.55
CA GLY A 423 0.92 -0.75 -14.21
C GLY A 423 0.67 -1.74 -13.07
N GLY A 424 1.64 -2.60 -12.75
CA GLY A 424 1.55 -3.51 -11.59
C GLY A 424 2.20 -2.95 -10.33
N VAL A 425 3.31 -2.20 -10.48
CA VAL A 425 4.19 -1.84 -9.34
C VAL A 425 4.21 -0.35 -8.99
N ASN A 426 3.79 0.55 -9.87
CA ASN A 426 3.73 1.99 -9.62
C ASN A 426 2.28 2.41 -9.37
N THR A 427 1.96 2.80 -8.14
CA THR A 427 0.61 3.13 -7.69
C THR A 427 0.52 4.57 -7.19
N PRO A 428 -0.69 5.17 -7.13
CA PRO A 428 -0.84 6.50 -6.57
C PRO A 428 -0.40 6.52 -5.12
N MET A 429 0.32 7.57 -4.73
CA MET A 429 0.69 7.82 -3.34
C MET A 429 0.57 9.31 -3.02
N ILE A 430 -0.17 9.62 -1.97
CA ILE A 430 -0.39 10.97 -1.45
C ILE A 430 0.14 11.05 -0.03
N ALA A 431 0.92 12.09 0.29
CA ALA A 431 1.31 12.42 1.64
C ALA A 431 0.72 13.77 2.03
N PHE A 432 -0.04 13.80 3.11
CA PHE A 432 -0.66 14.99 3.68
C PHE A 432 -0.22 15.14 5.14
N TRP A 433 0.34 16.30 5.49
CA TRP A 433 0.70 16.65 6.87
C TRP A 433 0.90 18.17 6.97
N PRO A 434 -0.11 18.92 7.41
CA PRO A 434 -0.06 20.39 7.42
C PRO A 434 1.14 21.00 8.17
N LYS A 435 1.53 20.42 9.31
CA LYS A 435 2.66 20.91 10.11
C LYS A 435 4.04 20.39 9.68
N GLY A 436 4.10 19.32 8.89
CA GLY A 436 5.38 18.64 8.59
C GLY A 436 5.83 18.67 7.15
N ILE A 437 4.92 18.85 6.18
CA ILE A 437 5.28 18.96 4.76
C ILE A 437 5.47 20.43 4.39
N SER A 438 6.70 20.82 4.05
CA SER A 438 7.04 22.16 3.57
C SER A 438 7.12 22.25 2.05
N ALA A 439 7.11 21.13 1.32
CA ALA A 439 7.00 21.10 -0.12
C ALA A 439 5.72 21.80 -0.61
N LYS A 440 5.73 22.25 -1.89
CA LYS A 440 4.59 22.97 -2.49
C LYS A 440 3.31 22.14 -2.38
N LYS A 441 2.31 22.64 -1.66
CA LYS A 441 0.99 22.01 -1.55
C LYS A 441 0.35 21.79 -2.92
N GLY A 442 -0.25 20.63 -3.12
CA GLY A 442 -0.80 20.20 -4.39
C GLY A 442 0.24 19.89 -5.47
N GLY A 443 1.53 19.94 -5.11
CA GLY A 443 2.65 19.63 -6.00
C GLY A 443 2.85 18.13 -6.22
N PHE A 444 3.81 17.85 -7.12
CA PHE A 444 4.27 16.48 -7.39
C PHE A 444 5.71 16.30 -6.90
N SER A 445 5.97 15.11 -6.37
CA SER A 445 7.32 14.64 -6.05
C SER A 445 7.79 13.64 -7.10
N ASP A 446 9.00 13.85 -7.63
CA ASP A 446 9.70 12.90 -8.50
C ASP A 446 10.63 11.95 -7.69
N HIS A 447 10.55 12.01 -6.36
CA HIS A 447 11.27 11.10 -5.48
C HIS A 447 10.81 9.67 -5.73
N VAL A 448 11.77 8.77 -5.93
CA VAL A 448 11.50 7.34 -6.15
C VAL A 448 11.31 6.67 -4.80
N GLY A 449 10.05 6.49 -4.40
CA GLY A 449 9.66 5.83 -3.15
C GLY A 449 9.26 4.37 -3.33
N HIS A 450 9.27 3.63 -2.24
CA HIS A 450 8.81 2.25 -2.15
C HIS A 450 8.08 2.01 -0.83
N VAL A 451 7.15 1.07 -0.77
CA VAL A 451 6.37 0.79 0.46
C VAL A 451 7.26 0.40 1.66
N MET A 452 8.43 -0.18 1.45
CA MET A 452 9.37 -0.50 2.54
C MET A 452 10.01 0.75 3.17
N ASP A 453 9.89 1.93 2.56
CA ASP A 453 10.47 3.18 3.05
C ASP A 453 9.73 3.74 4.29
N PHE A 454 8.51 3.28 4.55
CA PHE A 454 7.71 3.76 5.66
C PHE A 454 8.32 3.42 7.02
N MET A 455 8.95 2.27 7.19
CA MET A 455 9.62 1.92 8.45
C MET A 455 10.69 2.96 8.80
N SER A 456 11.62 3.25 7.88
CA SER A 456 12.68 4.24 8.09
C SER A 456 12.12 5.66 8.27
N THR A 457 11.06 6.01 7.52
CA THR A 457 10.36 7.30 7.65
C THR A 457 9.76 7.46 9.03
N PHE A 458 9.06 6.45 9.52
CA PHE A 458 8.40 6.53 10.82
C PHE A 458 9.38 6.46 11.99
N CYS A 459 10.49 5.73 11.85
CA CYS A 459 11.59 5.81 12.82
C CYS A 459 12.15 7.24 12.93
N GLU A 460 12.42 7.90 11.80
CA GLU A 460 12.92 9.28 11.79
C GLU A 460 11.92 10.26 12.42
N LEU A 461 10.64 10.18 12.05
CA LEU A 461 9.60 11.09 12.56
C LEU A 461 9.24 10.87 14.03
N SER A 462 9.31 9.64 14.51
CA SER A 462 8.94 9.27 15.88
C SER A 462 10.10 9.30 16.86
N GLY A 463 11.34 9.26 16.37
CA GLY A 463 12.53 9.02 17.17
C GLY A 463 12.67 7.56 17.65
N ALA A 464 11.83 6.64 17.15
CA ALA A 464 11.95 5.22 17.45
C ALA A 464 13.24 4.66 16.84
N LYS A 465 13.91 3.78 17.59
CA LYS A 465 15.10 3.07 17.09
C LYS A 465 14.68 1.73 16.52
N TYR A 466 15.05 1.47 15.28
CA TYR A 466 14.89 0.14 14.71
C TYR A 466 15.76 -0.87 15.48
N PRO A 467 15.21 -1.97 16.02
CA PRO A 467 15.95 -2.85 16.93
C PRO A 467 16.88 -3.80 16.17
N ALA A 468 18.07 -4.06 16.72
CA ALA A 468 18.94 -5.13 16.25
C ALA A 468 18.48 -6.52 16.75
N THR A 469 17.76 -6.54 17.89
CA THR A 469 17.17 -7.76 18.48
C THR A 469 15.77 -7.47 18.98
N PHE A 470 14.86 -8.42 18.80
CA PHE A 470 13.48 -8.31 19.28
C PHE A 470 12.96 -9.70 19.69
N LYS A 471 12.29 -9.81 20.86
CA LYS A 471 11.81 -11.09 21.42
C LYS A 471 12.91 -12.18 21.44
N GLY A 472 14.16 -11.80 21.71
CA GLY A 472 15.31 -12.72 21.79
C GLY A 472 15.90 -13.17 20.44
N LYS A 473 15.40 -12.67 19.32
CA LYS A 473 15.91 -12.99 17.96
C LYS A 473 16.67 -11.80 17.37
N SER A 474 17.71 -12.08 16.57
CA SER A 474 18.35 -11.06 15.72
C SER A 474 17.39 -10.66 14.61
N ILE A 475 17.26 -9.35 14.38
CA ILE A 475 16.33 -8.79 13.39
C ILE A 475 17.08 -8.37 12.13
N ILE A 476 16.50 -8.68 10.97
CA ILE A 476 17.02 -8.25 9.67
C ILE A 476 17.01 -6.71 9.62
N PRO A 477 18.14 -6.05 9.28
CA PRO A 477 18.18 -4.60 9.12
C PRO A 477 17.19 -4.11 8.08
N THR A 478 16.48 -2.98 8.35
CA THR A 478 15.56 -2.39 7.39
C THR A 478 16.26 -2.03 6.07
N THR A 479 15.59 -2.28 4.96
CA THR A 479 16.09 -1.99 3.61
C THR A 479 15.57 -0.65 3.08
N GLY A 480 14.42 -0.19 3.58
CA GLY A 480 13.81 1.06 3.19
C GLY A 480 14.63 2.29 3.59
N VAL A 481 14.43 3.39 2.88
CA VAL A 481 15.05 4.70 3.13
C VAL A 481 13.96 5.71 3.51
N SER A 482 14.31 6.74 4.30
CA SER A 482 13.32 7.72 4.75
C SER A 482 12.80 8.59 3.60
N LEU A 483 11.49 8.86 3.62
CA LEU A 483 10.80 9.78 2.69
C LEU A 483 10.82 11.24 3.17
N VAL A 484 11.36 11.53 4.36
CA VAL A 484 11.28 12.87 4.98
C VAL A 484 11.90 13.96 4.10
N SER A 485 12.97 13.66 3.37
CA SER A 485 13.57 14.60 2.42
C SER A 485 12.57 15.05 1.35
N SER A 486 11.71 14.16 0.86
CA SER A 486 10.68 14.48 -0.13
C SER A 486 9.56 15.36 0.44
N PHE A 487 9.29 15.31 1.73
CA PHE A 487 8.35 16.22 2.41
C PHE A 487 8.83 17.67 2.39
N ASN A 488 10.13 17.87 2.22
CA ASN A 488 10.76 19.18 2.04
C ASN A 488 11.04 19.53 0.56
N GLY A 489 10.47 18.78 -0.37
CA GLY A 489 10.58 19.01 -1.82
C GLY A 489 11.89 18.53 -2.46
N LYS A 490 12.68 17.70 -1.75
CA LYS A 490 13.91 17.12 -2.30
C LYS A 490 13.66 15.76 -2.95
N ASN A 491 14.34 15.48 -4.05
CA ASN A 491 14.24 14.24 -4.83
C ASN A 491 15.57 13.46 -4.76
N GLU A 492 15.89 12.89 -3.59
CA GLU A 492 17.23 12.35 -3.31
C GLU A 492 17.45 10.90 -3.76
N ASN A 493 16.40 10.09 -3.92
CA ASN A 493 16.55 8.63 -4.13
C ASN A 493 16.42 8.17 -5.59
N ASN A 494 16.63 9.06 -6.56
CA ASN A 494 16.39 8.73 -7.98
C ASN A 494 17.39 7.71 -8.55
N GLU A 495 18.57 7.56 -7.95
CA GLU A 495 19.63 6.61 -8.38
C GLU A 495 19.60 5.27 -7.61
N ARG A 496 18.66 5.09 -6.68
CA ARG A 496 18.57 3.82 -5.93
C ARG A 496 18.23 2.63 -6.83
N SER A 497 18.67 1.45 -6.41
CA SER A 497 18.26 0.20 -7.03
C SER A 497 17.01 -0.34 -6.35
N LEU A 498 16.05 -0.80 -7.16
CA LEU A 498 14.86 -1.50 -6.72
C LEU A 498 14.71 -2.81 -7.50
N PHE A 499 14.22 -3.83 -6.82
CA PHE A 499 14.04 -5.16 -7.38
C PHE A 499 12.67 -5.70 -7.00
N ASN A 500 12.16 -6.61 -7.82
CA ASN A 500 10.94 -7.37 -7.53
C ASN A 500 11.00 -8.76 -8.14
N GLU A 501 10.32 -9.67 -7.52
CA GLU A 501 9.92 -10.96 -8.09
C GLU A 501 8.58 -11.37 -7.47
N HIS A 502 7.63 -11.77 -8.32
CA HIS A 502 6.38 -12.39 -7.91
C HIS A 502 5.88 -13.32 -9.01
N PHE A 503 5.73 -14.61 -8.69
CA PHE A 503 5.28 -15.66 -9.63
C PHE A 503 6.06 -15.71 -10.97
N GLY A 504 7.33 -15.31 -10.97
CA GLY A 504 8.17 -15.26 -12.17
C GLY A 504 8.20 -13.90 -12.86
N ALA A 505 7.20 -13.03 -12.67
CA ALA A 505 7.29 -11.63 -13.09
C ALA A 505 8.34 -10.92 -12.24
N ARG A 506 9.23 -10.17 -12.87
CA ARG A 506 10.38 -9.60 -12.16
C ARG A 506 10.88 -8.31 -12.79
N TYR A 507 11.49 -7.44 -11.97
CA TYR A 507 12.23 -6.29 -12.48
C TYR A 507 13.51 -6.02 -11.69
N ALA A 508 14.45 -5.34 -12.36
CA ALA A 508 15.55 -4.61 -11.76
C ALA A 508 15.53 -3.18 -12.27
N ARG A 509 15.49 -2.21 -11.36
CA ARG A 509 15.59 -0.78 -11.68
C ARG A 509 16.84 -0.19 -11.04
N LYS A 510 17.57 0.66 -11.77
CA LYS A 510 18.61 1.53 -11.25
C LYS A 510 18.54 2.89 -11.98
N GLY A 511 18.29 3.94 -11.21
CA GLY A 511 18.01 5.25 -11.79
C GLY A 511 16.81 5.19 -12.73
N ASN A 512 16.98 5.64 -13.96
CA ASN A 512 15.93 5.60 -14.98
C ASN A 512 15.88 4.28 -15.79
N TRP A 513 16.88 3.43 -15.66
CA TRP A 513 16.90 2.16 -16.38
C TRP A 513 16.12 1.10 -15.64
N LYS A 514 15.14 0.49 -16.33
CA LYS A 514 14.34 -0.62 -15.80
C LYS A 514 14.40 -1.81 -16.74
N LEU A 515 14.81 -2.94 -16.19
CA LEU A 515 14.80 -4.25 -16.82
C LEU A 515 13.62 -5.03 -16.26
N VAL A 516 12.71 -5.51 -17.10
CA VAL A 516 11.48 -6.18 -16.69
C VAL A 516 11.26 -7.47 -17.48
N SER A 517 10.59 -8.43 -16.86
CA SER A 517 10.18 -9.70 -17.48
C SER A 517 8.79 -10.07 -16.97
N LEU A 518 7.93 -10.53 -17.87
CA LEU A 518 6.61 -11.06 -17.54
C LEU A 518 6.71 -12.45 -16.88
N ALA A 519 5.69 -12.84 -16.13
CA ALA A 519 5.56 -14.20 -15.63
C ALA A 519 5.46 -15.25 -16.76
N SER A 520 4.78 -14.88 -17.87
CA SER A 520 4.56 -15.74 -19.02
C SER A 520 5.72 -15.76 -20.03
N ASP A 521 6.62 -14.76 -19.97
CA ASP A 521 7.79 -14.64 -20.86
C ASP A 521 9.00 -14.22 -20.01
N THR A 522 9.93 -15.13 -19.82
CA THR A 522 11.12 -14.92 -18.99
C THR A 522 12.22 -14.11 -19.66
N SER A 523 12.02 -13.67 -20.91
CA SER A 523 12.96 -12.79 -21.61
C SER A 523 12.98 -11.40 -20.95
N TRP A 524 14.18 -10.82 -20.87
CA TRP A 524 14.34 -9.49 -20.35
C TRP A 524 14.04 -8.41 -21.38
N GLN A 525 13.25 -7.43 -21.00
CA GLN A 525 12.95 -6.21 -21.76
C GLN A 525 13.50 -5.01 -21.01
N LEU A 526 14.13 -4.07 -21.72
CA LEU A 526 14.82 -2.92 -21.13
C LEU A 526 14.16 -1.61 -21.55
N TYR A 527 13.93 -0.73 -20.57
CA TYR A 527 13.29 0.57 -20.77
C TYR A 527 14.10 1.70 -20.12
N ASP A 528 14.07 2.89 -20.74
CA ASP A 528 14.57 4.14 -20.16
C ASP A 528 13.39 5.01 -19.72
N LEU A 529 13.09 4.99 -18.43
CA LEU A 529 11.98 5.74 -17.82
C LEU A 529 12.19 7.27 -17.85
N SER A 530 13.34 7.77 -18.27
CA SER A 530 13.54 9.21 -18.48
C SER A 530 12.84 9.72 -19.75
N THR A 531 12.64 8.83 -20.73
CA THR A 531 12.06 9.13 -22.04
C THR A 531 10.83 8.31 -22.36
N ASP A 532 10.64 7.14 -21.70
CA ASP A 532 9.53 6.21 -21.93
C ASP A 532 9.02 5.65 -20.60
N LYS A 533 8.18 6.42 -19.92
CA LYS A 533 7.56 6.01 -18.64
C LYS A 533 6.45 4.97 -18.79
N SER A 534 5.96 4.76 -20.00
CA SER A 534 4.91 3.78 -20.31
C SER A 534 5.46 2.42 -20.75
N GLU A 535 6.79 2.26 -20.80
CA GLU A 535 7.46 0.99 -21.14
C GLU A 535 7.04 0.44 -22.52
N THR A 536 7.00 1.31 -23.55
CA THR A 536 6.51 0.98 -24.89
C THR A 536 7.61 0.58 -25.87
N THR A 537 8.85 1.03 -25.64
CA THR A 537 9.99 0.84 -26.55
C THR A 537 11.05 -0.04 -25.90
N ASN A 538 11.06 -1.34 -26.22
CA ASN A 538 12.06 -2.26 -25.70
C ASN A 538 13.45 -1.97 -26.31
N LEU A 539 14.39 -1.58 -25.46
CA LEU A 539 15.78 -1.22 -25.79
C LEU A 539 16.79 -2.36 -25.56
N ALA A 540 16.35 -3.58 -25.24
CA ALA A 540 17.24 -4.67 -24.85
C ALA A 540 18.26 -5.03 -25.93
N SER A 541 17.86 -5.07 -27.21
CA SER A 541 18.75 -5.33 -28.34
C SER A 541 19.75 -4.20 -28.59
N LYS A 542 19.36 -2.96 -28.29
CA LYS A 542 20.22 -1.76 -28.48
C LYS A 542 21.29 -1.62 -27.39
N TYR A 543 20.99 -2.08 -26.16
CA TYR A 543 21.89 -1.92 -25.01
C TYR A 543 22.13 -3.27 -24.27
N PRO A 544 22.74 -4.29 -24.93
CA PRO A 544 22.91 -5.63 -24.35
C PRO A 544 23.77 -5.62 -23.07
N GLU A 545 24.77 -4.72 -22.97
CA GLU A 545 25.60 -4.60 -21.77
C GLU A 545 24.81 -4.07 -20.58
N LYS A 546 23.83 -3.19 -20.79
CA LYS A 546 22.93 -2.71 -19.75
C LYS A 546 22.02 -3.83 -19.26
N VAL A 547 21.49 -4.64 -20.16
CA VAL A 547 20.71 -5.84 -19.81
C VAL A 547 21.54 -6.78 -18.95
N LYS A 548 22.78 -7.08 -19.36
CA LYS A 548 23.71 -7.92 -18.60
C LYS A 548 23.99 -7.36 -17.20
N GLN A 549 24.27 -6.07 -17.09
CA GLN A 549 24.53 -5.39 -15.82
C GLN A 549 23.34 -5.49 -14.86
N LEU A 550 22.13 -5.15 -15.32
CA LEU A 550 20.94 -5.15 -14.46
C LEU A 550 20.48 -6.57 -14.11
N SER A 551 20.57 -7.53 -15.04
CA SER A 551 20.24 -8.92 -14.77
C SER A 551 21.21 -9.56 -13.76
N LEU A 552 22.51 -9.25 -13.83
CA LEU A 552 23.47 -9.65 -12.80
C LEU A 552 23.12 -9.04 -11.43
N SER A 553 22.77 -7.74 -11.39
CA SER A 553 22.34 -7.08 -10.15
C SER A 553 21.11 -7.75 -9.56
N TRP A 554 20.11 -8.08 -10.40
CA TRP A 554 18.92 -8.81 -9.98
C TRP A 554 19.27 -10.19 -9.42
N ASN A 555 20.15 -10.95 -10.09
CA ASN A 555 20.56 -12.28 -9.64
C ASN A 555 21.29 -12.23 -8.28
N VAL A 556 22.16 -11.23 -8.06
CA VAL A 556 22.83 -11.02 -6.77
C VAL A 556 21.82 -10.71 -5.68
N TRP A 557 20.87 -9.80 -5.95
CA TRP A 557 19.80 -9.46 -5.04
C TRP A 557 18.93 -10.69 -4.74
N ALA A 558 18.48 -11.40 -5.75
CA ALA A 558 17.62 -12.58 -5.61
C ALA A 558 18.27 -13.65 -4.70
N LYS A 559 19.55 -13.93 -4.94
CA LYS A 559 20.30 -14.90 -4.11
C LYS A 559 20.41 -14.44 -2.65
N SER A 560 20.71 -13.16 -2.40
CA SER A 560 20.89 -12.62 -1.03
C SER A 560 19.57 -12.45 -0.28
N HIS A 561 18.44 -12.40 -0.98
CA HIS A 561 17.10 -12.21 -0.41
C HIS A 561 16.24 -13.48 -0.46
N GLN A 562 16.85 -14.62 -0.73
CA GLN A 562 16.17 -15.94 -0.74
C GLN A 562 15.01 -16.01 -1.76
N VAL A 563 15.18 -15.32 -2.87
CA VAL A 563 14.22 -15.38 -3.99
C VAL A 563 14.45 -16.68 -4.76
N PHE A 564 13.45 -17.55 -4.75
CA PHE A 564 13.43 -18.80 -5.49
C PHE A 564 12.25 -18.80 -6.47
N PRO A 565 12.40 -18.21 -7.66
CA PRO A 565 11.36 -18.26 -8.65
C PRO A 565 11.18 -19.72 -9.09
N LYS A 566 10.21 -20.41 -8.50
CA LYS A 566 9.80 -21.73 -9.01
C LYS A 566 9.21 -21.52 -10.39
N PRO A 567 9.66 -22.28 -11.41
CA PRO A 567 9.00 -22.23 -12.71
C PRO A 567 7.52 -22.56 -12.51
N GLN A 568 6.64 -21.71 -13.04
CA GLN A 568 5.21 -22.00 -13.05
C GLN A 568 5.03 -23.38 -13.74
N LYS A 569 4.32 -24.30 -13.08
CA LYS A 569 3.83 -25.49 -13.76
C LYS A 569 2.96 -24.97 -14.91
N LYS A 570 3.35 -25.27 -16.15
CA LYS A 570 2.48 -25.05 -17.30
C LYS A 570 1.24 -25.93 -17.06
N ASN A 571 0.11 -25.30 -16.76
CA ASN A 571 -1.19 -25.96 -16.78
C ASN A 571 -1.59 -26.19 -18.24
#